data_c01d66b44e85317ec6e29f553844ca55
#
_entry.id   c01d66b44e85317ec6e29f553844ca55
#
_cell.length_a   1.000
_cell.length_b   1.000
_cell.length_c   1.000
_cell.angle_alpha   90.00
_cell.angle_beta   90.00
_cell.angle_gamma   90.00
#
_symmetry.space_group_name_H-M   'P 1'
#
loop_
_entity.id
_entity.type
_entity.pdbx_description
1 polymer ?
#
loop_
_entity_poly.entity_id
_entity_poly.type
_entity_poly.pdbx_seq_one_letter_code
_entity_poly.pdbx_strand_id
1 'polypeptide(L)'
;VRCAIKQSKLWEEEGADMSTFTIEELVFSAINHDLGKMGDSEHESYIPQTDKWRRDKLGEEYMHNKAIAFAAVPDRGLFLLQEHDVKYTFNEMMAIQTHDGLYDPANEKYLKSFMPETKPRTSLPFILHQADLMAARIEFEREWLPKLKKEKNSGDKQSGNYILGNTTKKIPMKDKALKSVQSEGLKNLLDRI
;
A
#
# COMPACT_ATOMS: atom_id res chain seq x y z
N VAL A 1 3.66 9.41 2.42
CA VAL A 1 4.92 10.17 2.58
C VAL A 1 5.68 9.73 3.83
N ARG A 2 5.13 9.92 5.06
CA ARG A 2 5.86 9.60 6.31
C ARG A 2 6.39 8.17 6.38
N CYS A 3 5.58 7.18 5.96
CA CYS A 3 6.00 5.78 5.90
C CYS A 3 7.11 5.58 4.86
N ALA A 4 7.02 6.25 3.71
CA ALA A 4 8.04 6.17 2.67
C ALA A 4 9.41 6.70 3.13
N ILE A 5 9.44 7.84 3.80
CA ILE A 5 10.67 8.39 4.37
C ILE A 5 11.28 7.47 5.45
N LYS A 6 10.45 6.86 6.30
CA LYS A 6 10.94 5.90 7.31
C LYS A 6 11.44 4.62 6.67
N GLN A 7 10.74 4.13 5.65
CA GLN A 7 11.14 2.94 4.92
C GLN A 7 12.46 3.16 4.16
N SER A 8 12.66 4.35 3.55
CA SER A 8 13.93 4.64 2.87
C SER A 8 15.11 4.66 3.82
N LYS A 9 14.94 5.21 5.03
CA LYS A 9 15.99 5.18 6.06
C LYS A 9 16.34 3.76 6.50
N LEU A 10 15.33 2.90 6.66
CA LEU A 10 15.56 1.49 6.99
C LEU A 10 16.35 0.78 5.87
N TRP A 11 16.02 1.05 4.60
CA TRP A 11 16.77 0.50 3.47
C TRP A 11 18.22 0.97 3.43
N GLU A 12 18.46 2.24 3.75
CA GLU A 12 19.80 2.81 3.89
C GLU A 12 20.60 2.15 5.02
N GLU A 13 20.00 2.00 6.20
CA GLU A 13 20.59 1.34 7.37
C GLU A 13 20.97 -0.12 7.09
N GLU A 14 20.18 -0.82 6.24
CA GLU A 14 20.45 -2.19 5.81
C GLU A 14 21.42 -2.28 4.61
N GLY A 15 21.98 -1.15 4.16
CA GLY A 15 23.05 -1.11 3.16
C GLY A 15 22.57 -1.02 1.71
N ALA A 16 21.34 -0.63 1.46
CA ALA A 16 20.87 -0.38 0.09
C ALA A 16 21.54 0.86 -0.51
N ASP A 17 21.84 0.81 -1.82
CA ASP A 17 22.32 1.98 -2.56
C ASP A 17 21.21 2.99 -2.77
N MET A 18 21.22 4.06 -1.97
CA MET A 18 20.27 5.16 -2.02
C MET A 18 20.69 6.26 -3.00
N SER A 19 21.85 6.17 -3.64
CA SER A 19 22.33 7.19 -4.61
C SER A 19 21.62 7.15 -5.95
N THR A 20 20.80 6.13 -6.20
CA THR A 20 20.14 5.87 -7.48
C THR A 20 18.84 6.66 -7.68
N PHE A 21 18.36 7.33 -6.65
CA PHE A 21 17.20 8.24 -6.68
C PHE A 21 17.33 9.30 -5.58
N THR A 22 16.51 10.36 -5.64
CA THR A 22 16.52 11.45 -4.66
C THR A 22 15.36 11.37 -3.67
N ILE A 23 15.47 12.09 -2.54
CA ILE A 23 14.38 12.19 -1.57
C ILE A 23 13.16 12.91 -2.16
N GLU A 24 13.38 13.86 -3.07
CA GLU A 24 12.34 14.59 -3.79
C GLU A 24 11.55 13.63 -4.69
N GLU A 25 12.22 12.72 -5.41
CA GLU A 25 11.57 11.69 -6.22
C GLU A 25 10.71 10.76 -5.35
N LEU A 26 11.21 10.38 -4.17
CA LEU A 26 10.44 9.56 -3.23
C LEU A 26 9.19 10.28 -2.71
N VAL A 27 9.34 11.54 -2.32
CA VAL A 27 8.22 12.36 -1.82
C VAL A 27 7.20 12.62 -2.91
N PHE A 28 7.66 12.98 -4.12
CA PHE A 28 6.79 13.19 -5.27
C PHE A 28 5.98 11.91 -5.59
N SER A 29 6.65 10.78 -5.70
CA SER A 29 5.99 9.50 -5.95
C SER A 29 5.00 9.14 -4.85
N ALA A 30 5.37 9.34 -3.58
CA ALA A 30 4.51 9.04 -2.45
C ALA A 30 3.30 9.99 -2.30
N ILE A 31 3.32 11.17 -2.90
CA ILE A 31 2.15 12.05 -2.98
C ILE A 31 1.23 11.63 -4.13
N ASN A 32 1.80 11.23 -5.26
CA ASN A 32 1.08 11.10 -6.53
C ASN A 32 0.71 9.65 -6.92
N HIS A 33 1.16 8.61 -6.17
CA HIS A 33 0.92 7.21 -6.55
C HIS A 33 -0.57 6.88 -6.73
N ASP A 34 -1.42 7.48 -5.93
CA ASP A 34 -2.88 7.28 -5.94
C ASP A 34 -3.66 8.44 -6.62
N LEU A 35 -2.97 9.35 -7.31
CA LEU A 35 -3.60 10.52 -7.94
C LEU A 35 -4.74 10.11 -8.90
N GLY A 36 -4.62 8.98 -9.56
CA GLY A 36 -5.65 8.44 -10.46
C GLY A 36 -6.97 8.07 -9.78
N LYS A 37 -7.03 8.03 -8.45
CA LYS A 37 -8.28 7.88 -7.68
C LYS A 37 -9.09 9.19 -7.61
N MET A 38 -8.52 10.31 -7.98
CA MET A 38 -9.23 11.59 -8.03
C MET A 38 -10.21 11.62 -9.21
N GLY A 39 -11.26 12.41 -9.06
CA GLY A 39 -12.18 12.75 -10.13
C GLY A 39 -11.58 13.71 -11.15
N ASP A 40 -12.44 14.27 -11.98
CA ASP A 40 -12.15 15.43 -12.83
C ASP A 40 -12.84 16.69 -12.28
N SER A 41 -12.89 17.76 -13.07
CA SER A 41 -13.53 19.03 -12.65
C SER A 41 -15.03 18.95 -12.46
N GLU A 42 -15.69 17.91 -12.98
CA GLU A 42 -17.15 17.77 -13.00
C GLU A 42 -17.65 16.55 -12.21
N HIS A 43 -16.79 15.52 -12.06
CA HIS A 43 -17.20 14.24 -11.53
C HIS A 43 -16.20 13.67 -10.54
N GLU A 44 -16.70 13.04 -9.48
CA GLU A 44 -15.89 12.21 -8.58
C GLU A 44 -15.62 10.83 -9.21
N SER A 45 -14.41 10.28 -9.06
CA SER A 45 -14.06 8.94 -9.57
C SER A 45 -14.85 7.83 -8.91
N TYR A 46 -15.18 7.99 -7.64
CA TYR A 46 -15.93 7.01 -6.86
C TYR A 46 -17.21 7.64 -6.33
N ILE A 47 -18.31 6.97 -6.59
CA ILE A 47 -19.65 7.36 -6.13
C ILE A 47 -20.21 6.28 -5.21
N PRO A 48 -21.17 6.58 -4.32
CA PRO A 48 -21.79 5.58 -3.47
C PRO A 48 -22.33 4.38 -4.27
N GLN A 49 -22.06 3.19 -3.77
CA GLN A 49 -22.58 1.94 -4.38
C GLN A 49 -24.10 1.92 -4.31
N THR A 50 -24.76 1.82 -5.46
CA THR A 50 -26.22 1.78 -5.57
C THR A 50 -26.79 0.37 -5.45
N ASP A 51 -25.99 -0.66 -5.75
CA ASP A 51 -26.40 -2.05 -5.64
C ASP A 51 -26.39 -2.51 -4.17
N LYS A 52 -27.60 -2.77 -3.65
CA LYS A 52 -27.79 -3.20 -2.26
C LYS A 52 -27.09 -4.55 -1.97
N TRP A 53 -27.13 -5.49 -2.92
CA TRP A 53 -26.52 -6.80 -2.75
C TRP A 53 -24.99 -6.67 -2.62
N ARG A 54 -24.35 -5.83 -3.45
CA ARG A 54 -22.91 -5.59 -3.40
C ARG A 54 -22.51 -4.95 -2.08
N ARG A 55 -23.27 -3.96 -1.60
CA ARG A 55 -23.04 -3.38 -0.27
C ARG A 55 -23.15 -4.40 0.85
N ASP A 56 -24.28 -5.15 0.87
CA ASP A 56 -24.62 -6.04 1.99
C ASP A 56 -23.77 -7.33 2.01
N LYS A 57 -23.35 -7.84 0.85
CA LYS A 57 -22.63 -9.12 0.72
C LYS A 57 -21.15 -8.97 0.48
N LEU A 58 -20.74 -7.95 -0.24
CA LEU A 58 -19.32 -7.71 -0.59
C LEU A 58 -18.69 -6.60 0.24
N GLY A 59 -19.47 -5.80 0.97
CA GLY A 59 -18.97 -4.64 1.73
C GLY A 59 -18.50 -3.49 0.82
N GLU A 60 -18.95 -3.46 -0.43
CA GLU A 60 -18.59 -2.41 -1.39
C GLU A 60 -19.43 -1.15 -1.12
N GLU A 61 -18.88 -0.19 -0.41
CA GLU A 61 -19.56 1.09 -0.13
C GLU A 61 -19.56 2.05 -1.32
N TYR A 62 -18.56 1.92 -2.22
CA TYR A 62 -18.36 2.80 -3.37
C TYR A 62 -18.22 1.98 -4.66
N MET A 63 -18.53 2.62 -5.77
CA MET A 63 -18.32 2.09 -7.12
C MET A 63 -17.66 3.14 -8.00
N HIS A 64 -16.96 2.69 -9.05
CA HIS A 64 -16.39 3.60 -10.04
C HIS A 64 -17.50 4.37 -10.77
N ASN A 65 -17.31 5.68 -10.90
CA ASN A 65 -18.24 6.55 -11.63
C ASN A 65 -18.13 6.31 -13.14
N LYS A 66 -19.22 5.86 -13.75
CA LYS A 66 -19.29 5.56 -15.19
C LYS A 66 -19.20 6.82 -16.09
N ALA A 67 -19.36 8.02 -15.52
CA ALA A 67 -19.16 9.26 -16.26
C ALA A 67 -17.68 9.51 -16.57
N ILE A 68 -16.77 8.89 -15.80
CA ILE A 68 -15.32 8.98 -16.02
C ILE A 68 -14.86 7.75 -16.80
N ALA A 69 -14.07 7.97 -17.86
CA ALA A 69 -13.44 6.89 -18.61
C ALA A 69 -12.52 6.08 -17.67
N PHE A 70 -12.69 4.76 -17.67
CA PHE A 70 -11.87 3.88 -16.84
C PHE A 70 -10.43 3.84 -17.36
N ALA A 71 -9.49 4.01 -16.45
CA ALA A 71 -8.08 3.65 -16.61
C ALA A 71 -7.57 3.08 -15.27
N ALA A 72 -6.50 2.30 -15.30
CA ALA A 72 -5.82 1.88 -14.08
C ALA A 72 -5.35 3.12 -13.28
N VAL A 73 -5.33 3.02 -11.96
CA VAL A 73 -4.99 4.17 -11.09
C VAL A 73 -3.64 4.78 -11.44
N PRO A 74 -2.55 3.99 -11.63
CA PRO A 74 -1.26 4.55 -12.04
C PRO A 74 -1.32 5.26 -13.39
N ASP A 75 -1.94 4.65 -14.41
CA ASP A 75 -2.04 5.21 -15.75
C ASP A 75 -2.82 6.53 -15.75
N ARG A 76 -3.94 6.57 -15.04
CA ARG A 76 -4.74 7.78 -14.90
C ARG A 76 -3.98 8.86 -14.11
N GLY A 77 -3.24 8.49 -13.07
CA GLY A 77 -2.42 9.42 -12.29
C GLY A 77 -1.34 10.08 -13.15
N LEU A 78 -0.62 9.31 -13.95
CA LEU A 78 0.38 9.81 -14.88
C LEU A 78 -0.23 10.70 -15.97
N PHE A 79 -1.41 10.32 -16.48
CA PHE A 79 -2.16 11.15 -17.43
C PHE A 79 -2.53 12.51 -16.83
N LEU A 80 -3.06 12.54 -15.59
CA LEU A 80 -3.42 13.78 -14.90
C LEU A 80 -2.19 14.68 -14.67
N LEU A 81 -1.05 14.13 -14.27
CA LEU A 81 0.19 14.89 -14.14
C LEU A 81 0.59 15.53 -15.47
N GLN A 82 0.51 14.78 -16.57
CA GLN A 82 0.80 15.29 -17.91
C GLN A 82 -0.21 16.35 -18.34
N GLU A 83 -1.50 16.16 -18.10
CA GLU A 83 -2.57 17.12 -18.46
C GLU A 83 -2.37 18.47 -17.79
N HIS A 84 -1.81 18.47 -16.58
CA HIS A 84 -1.50 19.69 -15.81
C HIS A 84 -0.05 20.17 -15.95
N ASP A 85 0.67 19.75 -16.97
CA ASP A 85 2.07 20.12 -17.23
C ASP A 85 3.04 19.83 -16.06
N VAL A 86 2.69 18.91 -15.16
CA VAL A 86 3.56 18.48 -14.07
C VAL A 86 4.58 17.48 -14.59
N LYS A 87 5.85 17.91 -14.63
CA LYS A 87 6.96 17.06 -15.08
C LYS A 87 7.33 16.05 -13.98
N TYR A 88 7.68 14.85 -14.41
CA TYR A 88 8.17 13.78 -13.52
C TYR A 88 9.35 13.06 -14.20
N THR A 89 10.20 12.46 -13.37
CA THR A 89 11.35 11.67 -13.82
C THR A 89 10.92 10.26 -14.21
N PHE A 90 11.83 9.51 -14.86
CA PHE A 90 11.60 8.10 -15.14
C PHE A 90 11.50 7.27 -13.85
N ASN A 91 12.26 7.62 -12.82
CA ASN A 91 12.20 6.96 -11.50
C ASN A 91 10.82 7.14 -10.86
N GLU A 92 10.29 8.38 -10.88
CA GLU A 92 8.95 8.70 -10.36
C GLU A 92 7.86 7.98 -11.13
N MET A 93 7.94 7.96 -12.46
CA MET A 93 7.02 7.20 -13.31
C MET A 93 7.02 5.72 -12.94
N MET A 94 8.20 5.10 -12.86
CA MET A 94 8.31 3.68 -12.51
C MET A 94 7.79 3.38 -11.11
N ALA A 95 8.06 4.25 -10.15
CA ALA A 95 7.56 4.08 -8.79
C ALA A 95 6.04 4.16 -8.73
N ILE A 96 5.43 5.18 -9.38
CA ILE A 96 3.98 5.34 -9.47
C ILE A 96 3.36 4.15 -10.21
N GLN A 97 3.94 3.75 -11.37
CA GLN A 97 3.41 2.65 -12.18
C GLN A 97 3.39 1.31 -11.45
N THR A 98 4.34 1.07 -10.55
CA THR A 98 4.52 -0.25 -9.91
C THR A 98 4.20 -0.27 -8.42
N HIS A 99 3.62 0.80 -7.86
CA HIS A 99 3.40 0.94 -6.41
C HIS A 99 2.51 -0.17 -5.82
N ASP A 100 1.55 -0.71 -6.57
CA ASP A 100 0.73 -1.86 -6.15
C ASP A 100 1.53 -3.18 -6.04
N GLY A 101 2.80 -3.17 -6.48
CA GLY A 101 3.64 -4.36 -6.44
C GLY A 101 3.01 -5.52 -7.20
N LEU A 102 3.09 -6.73 -6.65
CA LEU A 102 2.51 -7.95 -7.24
C LEU A 102 1.01 -8.10 -7.02
N TYR A 103 0.34 -7.15 -6.36
CA TYR A 103 -1.12 -7.10 -6.34
C TYR A 103 -1.71 -6.73 -7.71
N ASP A 104 -0.94 -6.00 -8.53
CA ASP A 104 -1.27 -5.79 -9.94
C ASP A 104 -0.44 -6.76 -10.82
N PRO A 105 -1.09 -7.72 -11.53
CA PRO A 105 -0.41 -8.63 -12.44
C PRO A 105 0.39 -7.93 -13.56
N ALA A 106 0.02 -6.71 -13.94
CA ALA A 106 0.76 -5.93 -14.95
C ALA A 106 2.20 -5.63 -14.51
N ASN A 107 2.49 -5.65 -13.21
CA ASN A 107 3.79 -5.38 -12.64
C ASN A 107 4.73 -6.60 -12.63
N GLU A 108 4.21 -7.81 -12.89
CA GLU A 108 5.02 -9.04 -12.86
C GLU A 108 6.25 -8.96 -13.77
N LYS A 109 6.10 -8.37 -14.94
CA LYS A 109 7.19 -8.20 -15.91
C LYS A 109 8.39 -7.42 -15.38
N TYR A 110 8.17 -6.53 -14.40
CA TYR A 110 9.22 -5.74 -13.74
C TYR A 110 9.75 -6.41 -12.48
N LEU A 111 8.85 -6.95 -11.65
CA LEU A 111 9.17 -7.39 -10.30
C LEU A 111 9.59 -8.86 -10.21
N LYS A 112 9.06 -9.73 -11.10
CA LYS A 112 9.41 -11.16 -11.15
C LYS A 112 10.54 -11.50 -12.14
N SER A 113 10.97 -10.54 -12.95
CA SER A 113 12.01 -10.80 -13.94
C SER A 113 13.35 -11.16 -13.28
N PHE A 114 14.02 -12.16 -13.85
CA PHE A 114 15.42 -12.48 -13.52
C PHE A 114 16.43 -11.73 -14.38
N MET A 115 15.95 -11.08 -15.46
CA MET A 115 16.80 -10.34 -16.39
C MET A 115 17.11 -8.95 -15.80
N PRO A 116 18.39 -8.60 -15.56
CA PRO A 116 18.75 -7.31 -14.97
C PRO A 116 18.19 -6.10 -15.73
N GLU A 117 18.08 -6.22 -17.05
CA GLU A 117 17.64 -5.14 -17.95
C GLU A 117 16.16 -4.78 -17.77
N THR A 118 15.36 -5.70 -17.25
CA THR A 118 13.91 -5.52 -17.08
C THR A 118 13.51 -5.19 -15.66
N LYS A 119 14.45 -5.27 -14.70
CA LYS A 119 14.19 -4.88 -13.31
C LYS A 119 14.18 -3.35 -13.16
N PRO A 120 13.43 -2.82 -12.20
CA PRO A 120 13.61 -1.42 -11.78
C PRO A 120 15.07 -1.16 -11.41
N ARG A 121 15.62 -0.06 -11.92
CA ARG A 121 17.05 0.28 -11.72
C ARG A 121 17.34 0.90 -10.36
N THR A 122 16.29 1.30 -9.64
CA THR A 122 16.39 1.94 -8.33
C THR A 122 15.58 1.19 -7.30
N SER A 123 15.87 1.40 -6.02
CA SER A 123 15.08 0.86 -4.91
C SER A 123 13.75 1.61 -4.69
N LEU A 124 13.56 2.77 -5.34
CA LEU A 124 12.41 3.64 -5.15
C LEU A 124 11.04 2.93 -5.31
N PRO A 125 10.80 2.12 -6.38
CA PRO A 125 9.54 1.38 -6.53
C PRO A 125 9.25 0.43 -5.38
N PHE A 126 10.27 -0.25 -4.87
CA PHE A 126 10.12 -1.22 -3.77
C PHE A 126 9.85 -0.52 -2.44
N ILE A 127 10.55 0.59 -2.17
CA ILE A 127 10.34 1.42 -0.98
C ILE A 127 8.94 1.99 -0.97
N LEU A 128 8.46 2.52 -2.10
CA LEU A 128 7.12 3.08 -2.22
C LEU A 128 6.06 2.01 -1.99
N HIS A 129 6.16 0.86 -2.66
CA HIS A 129 5.25 -0.27 -2.48
C HIS A 129 5.15 -0.74 -1.01
N GLN A 130 6.30 -0.95 -0.37
CA GLN A 130 6.34 -1.38 1.04
C GLN A 130 5.75 -0.32 1.98
N ALA A 131 6.02 0.96 1.69
CA ALA A 131 5.53 2.08 2.49
C ALA A 131 4.01 2.25 2.38
N ASP A 132 3.46 2.05 1.19
CA ASP A 132 2.02 2.08 0.93
C ASP A 132 1.33 0.92 1.63
N LEU A 133 1.78 -0.31 1.41
CA LEU A 133 1.25 -1.50 2.09
C LEU A 133 1.28 -1.35 3.62
N MET A 134 2.38 -0.83 4.18
CA MET A 134 2.52 -0.58 5.61
C MET A 134 1.52 0.49 6.08
N ALA A 135 1.37 1.57 5.33
CA ALA A 135 0.45 2.67 5.67
C ALA A 135 -1.01 2.19 5.67
N ALA A 136 -1.42 1.50 4.61
CA ALA A 136 -2.76 0.92 4.47
C ALA A 136 -3.07 -0.08 5.61
N ARG A 137 -2.11 -0.93 5.96
CA ARG A 137 -2.29 -1.90 7.06
C ARG A 137 -2.42 -1.23 8.43
N ILE A 138 -1.60 -0.20 8.69
CA ILE A 138 -1.67 0.57 9.95
C ILE A 138 -3.00 1.30 10.06
N GLU A 139 -3.47 1.92 8.97
CA GLU A 139 -4.76 2.61 8.91
C GLU A 139 -5.91 1.64 9.17
N PHE A 140 -5.90 0.48 8.51
CA PHE A 140 -6.88 -0.58 8.76
C PHE A 140 -6.95 -0.97 10.24
N GLU A 141 -5.80 -1.19 10.89
CA GLU A 141 -5.75 -1.59 12.31
C GLU A 141 -6.22 -0.49 13.26
N ARG A 142 -5.96 0.77 12.93
CA ARG A 142 -6.26 1.91 13.82
C ARG A 142 -7.67 2.43 13.66
N GLU A 143 -8.19 2.43 12.44
CA GLU A 143 -9.44 3.13 12.12
C GLU A 143 -10.58 2.18 11.78
N TRP A 144 -10.33 1.18 10.94
CA TRP A 144 -11.37 0.27 10.48
C TRP A 144 -11.66 -0.87 11.44
N LEU A 145 -10.64 -1.53 11.94
CA LEU A 145 -10.80 -2.67 12.85
C LEU A 145 -11.58 -2.32 14.14
N PRO A 146 -11.41 -1.15 14.77
CA PRO A 146 -12.23 -0.74 15.90
C PRO A 146 -13.70 -0.49 15.55
N LYS A 147 -13.99 0.06 14.35
CA LYS A 147 -15.36 0.26 13.87
C LYS A 147 -16.08 -1.07 13.67
N LEU A 148 -15.45 -2.02 12.97
CA LEU A 148 -15.99 -3.36 12.76
C LEU A 148 -16.26 -4.11 14.08
N LYS A 149 -15.47 -3.88 15.13
CA LYS A 149 -15.68 -4.48 16.46
C LYS A 149 -16.87 -3.85 17.19
N LYS A 150 -17.09 -2.54 17.04
CA LYS A 150 -18.22 -1.84 17.65
C LYS A 150 -19.55 -2.29 17.02
N GLU A 151 -19.61 -2.42 15.71
CA GLU A 151 -20.80 -2.89 14.98
C GLU A 151 -21.21 -4.30 15.38
N LYS A 152 -20.24 -5.22 15.56
CA LYS A 152 -20.52 -6.58 16.07
C LYS A 152 -21.08 -6.61 17.49
N ASN A 153 -20.68 -5.68 18.34
CA ASN A 153 -21.15 -5.61 19.73
C ASN A 153 -22.51 -4.91 19.87
N SER A 154 -22.92 -4.11 18.88
CA SER A 154 -24.24 -3.42 18.88
C SER A 154 -25.40 -4.26 18.34
N GLY A 155 -25.15 -5.52 17.97
CA GLY A 155 -26.22 -6.47 17.61
C GLY A 155 -26.74 -6.35 16.18
N ASP A 156 -26.23 -5.48 15.34
CA ASP A 156 -26.57 -5.38 13.94
C ASP A 156 -25.91 -6.53 13.15
N LYS A 157 -26.72 -7.50 12.78
CA LYS A 157 -26.33 -8.68 12.00
C LYS A 157 -26.17 -8.32 10.53
N GLN A 158 -25.13 -7.54 10.18
CA GLN A 158 -24.69 -7.44 8.79
C GLN A 158 -23.17 -7.32 8.75
N SER A 159 -22.48 -8.43 8.59
CA SER A 159 -21.03 -8.39 8.39
C SER A 159 -20.61 -9.33 7.30
N GLY A 160 -19.88 -8.80 6.34
CA GLY A 160 -19.03 -9.60 5.47
C GLY A 160 -18.03 -10.43 6.31
N ASN A 161 -17.68 -11.61 5.83
CA ASN A 161 -16.76 -12.55 6.50
C ASN A 161 -15.32 -12.01 6.51
N TYR A 162 -15.01 -11.10 7.45
CA TYR A 162 -13.62 -10.79 7.78
C TYR A 162 -13.15 -11.76 8.86
N ILE A 163 -12.14 -12.56 8.56
CA ILE A 163 -11.50 -13.46 9.55
C ILE A 163 -10.72 -12.59 10.54
N LEU A 164 -11.35 -12.25 11.67
CA LEU A 164 -10.69 -11.60 12.79
C LEU A 164 -9.95 -12.65 13.60
N GLY A 165 -8.63 -12.68 13.50
CA GLY A 165 -7.80 -13.45 14.42
C GLY A 165 -8.04 -12.99 15.87
N ASN A 166 -8.14 -13.95 16.80
CA ASN A 166 -8.31 -13.68 18.24
C ASN A 166 -7.20 -12.77 18.77
N THR A 167 -7.55 -11.55 19.17
CA THR A 167 -6.64 -10.63 19.83
C THR A 167 -6.48 -10.99 21.30
N THR A 168 -5.55 -11.87 21.61
CA THR A 168 -4.97 -12.00 22.95
C THR A 168 -4.15 -10.75 23.30
N LYS A 169 -4.01 -10.45 24.62
CA LYS A 169 -3.22 -9.32 25.15
C LYS A 169 -1.93 -9.11 24.34
N LYS A 170 -1.63 -7.85 23.97
CA LYS A 170 -0.40 -7.47 23.27
C LYS A 170 0.82 -7.86 24.09
N ILE A 171 1.37 -9.04 23.83
CA ILE A 171 2.71 -9.41 24.27
C ILE A 171 3.68 -8.69 23.33
N PRO A 172 4.73 -8.00 23.83
CA PRO A 172 5.75 -7.42 22.98
C PRO A 172 6.27 -8.45 21.97
N MET A 173 6.56 -8.00 20.76
CA MET A 173 6.92 -8.90 19.65
C MET A 173 8.16 -9.73 19.98
N LYS A 174 9.13 -9.12 20.68
CA LYS A 174 10.34 -9.78 21.20
C LYS A 174 9.98 -10.94 22.13
N ASP A 175 9.08 -10.76 23.09
CA ASP A 175 8.68 -11.80 24.04
C ASP A 175 7.91 -12.94 23.38
N LYS A 176 7.14 -12.65 22.31
CA LYS A 176 6.49 -13.69 21.51
C LYS A 176 7.50 -14.51 20.71
N ALA A 177 8.47 -13.87 20.10
CA ALA A 177 9.53 -14.52 19.34
C ALA A 177 10.37 -15.43 20.25
N LEU A 178 10.79 -14.95 21.40
CA LEU A 178 11.56 -15.72 22.39
C LEU A 178 10.81 -16.96 22.89
N LYS A 179 9.48 -16.86 23.10
CA LYS A 179 8.64 -18.01 23.53
C LYS A 179 8.41 -19.06 22.45
N SER A 180 8.46 -18.67 21.17
CA SER A 180 8.23 -19.58 20.05
C SER A 180 9.50 -20.27 19.54
N VAL A 181 10.67 -19.78 19.92
CA VAL A 181 11.96 -20.31 19.44
C VAL A 181 12.46 -21.43 20.34
N GLN A 182 12.60 -22.63 19.78
CA GLN A 182 13.17 -23.79 20.48
C GLN A 182 14.70 -23.86 20.44
N SER A 183 15.33 -23.18 19.49
CA SER A 183 16.79 -23.18 19.33
C SER A 183 17.47 -22.13 20.19
N GLU A 184 18.42 -22.53 21.00
CA GLU A 184 19.21 -21.67 21.89
C GLU A 184 20.03 -20.62 21.12
N GLY A 185 20.57 -21.00 19.94
CA GLY A 185 21.29 -20.08 19.07
C GLY A 185 20.43 -18.93 18.52
N LEU A 186 19.17 -19.22 18.22
CA LEU A 186 18.22 -18.21 17.76
C LEU A 186 17.73 -17.29 18.90
N LYS A 187 17.64 -17.81 20.14
CA LYS A 187 17.33 -17.00 21.32
C LYS A 187 18.42 -15.97 21.56
N ASN A 188 19.69 -16.40 21.52
CA ASN A 188 20.86 -15.52 21.68
C ASN A 188 20.95 -14.44 20.60
N LEU A 189 20.49 -14.71 19.38
CA LEU A 189 20.42 -13.71 18.30
C LEU A 189 19.34 -12.67 18.59
N LEU A 190 18.14 -13.10 19.02
CA LEU A 190 17.03 -12.21 19.34
C LEU A 190 17.28 -11.32 20.57
N ASP A 191 18.13 -11.73 21.49
CA ASP A 191 18.52 -10.93 22.66
C ASP A 191 19.49 -9.79 22.33
N ARG A 192 20.14 -9.84 21.14
CA ARG A 192 21.08 -8.82 20.67
C ARG A 192 20.45 -7.72 19.82
N ILE A 193 19.16 -7.88 19.43
CA ILE A 193 18.35 -6.92 18.70
C ILE A 193 17.44 -6.18 19.70
#